data_321899f902b9cc233c78a0a07acd13f8
#
_entry.id   321899f902b9cc233c78a0a07acd13f8
#
_cell.length_a   1.000
_cell.length_b   1.000
_cell.length_c   1.000
_cell.angle_alpha   90.00
_cell.angle_beta   90.00
_cell.angle_gamma   90.00
#
_symmetry.space_group_name_H-M   'P 1'
#
loop_
_entity.id
_entity.type
_entity.pdbx_description
1 polymer ?
#
loop_
_entity_poly.entity_id
_entity_poly.type
_entity_poly.pdbx_seq_one_letter_code
_entity_poly.pdbx_strand_id
1 'polypeptide(L)'
;GISSNKFEIILYDKNNSKNLYEKSIKIEYQNNLINLDLLSEFLEDNIFVIEKMIGEFIKNIYLIINNYKVENVYIGIKKKNYERTISKNFLDKTLVEAKELFHENYQNYKIMHMIINKYYINNKYVLSFEGNLTGDNLCVEAQFISVPKLTVDQINKVLEKYHIKILEYLDGDYLRNFF
;
A
#
# COMPACT_ATOMS: atom_id res chain seq x y z
N GLY A 1 -0.23 11.64 5.29
CA GLY A 1 1.07 10.99 5.04
C GLY A 1 1.90 10.89 6.32
N ILE A 2 2.60 9.78 6.47
CA ILE A 2 3.51 9.52 7.59
C ILE A 2 4.88 9.14 7.01
N SER A 3 5.93 9.82 7.49
CA SER A 3 7.32 9.50 7.18
C SER A 3 8.16 9.46 8.45
N SER A 4 9.44 9.09 8.32
CA SER A 4 10.38 9.09 9.44
C SER A 4 10.61 10.47 10.06
N ASN A 5 10.36 11.56 9.33
CA ASN A 5 10.70 12.93 9.72
C ASN A 5 9.54 13.92 9.63
N LYS A 6 8.35 13.51 9.20
CA LYS A 6 7.17 14.41 9.15
C LYS A 6 5.84 13.66 9.18
N PHE A 7 4.81 14.31 9.74
CA PHE A 7 3.40 14.04 9.46
C PHE A 7 2.86 15.08 8.50
N GLU A 8 1.94 14.67 7.65
CA GLU A 8 1.36 15.52 6.62
C GLU A 8 -0.11 15.18 6.39
N ILE A 9 -0.94 16.21 6.25
CA ILE A 9 -2.34 16.08 5.85
C ILE A 9 -2.53 16.87 4.56
N ILE A 10 -3.19 16.27 3.58
CA ILE A 10 -3.57 16.88 2.32
C ILE A 10 -5.06 16.60 2.09
N LEU A 11 -5.84 17.65 1.86
CA LEU A 11 -7.18 17.58 1.34
C LEU A 11 -7.17 17.95 -0.14
N TYR A 12 -7.54 17.01 -0.99
CA TYR A 12 -7.50 17.18 -2.43
C TYR A 12 -8.90 17.11 -3.04
N ASP A 13 -9.27 18.12 -3.83
CA ASP A 13 -10.49 18.12 -4.61
C ASP A 13 -10.23 17.45 -5.97
N LYS A 14 -10.78 16.25 -6.16
CA LYS A 14 -10.63 15.47 -7.40
C LYS A 14 -11.30 16.13 -8.61
N ASN A 15 -12.40 16.85 -8.39
CA ASN A 15 -13.17 17.46 -9.48
C ASN A 15 -12.43 18.65 -10.09
N ASN A 16 -11.79 19.44 -9.24
CA ASN A 16 -11.08 20.64 -9.63
C ASN A 16 -9.55 20.43 -9.71
N SER A 17 -9.05 19.23 -9.42
CA SER A 17 -7.62 18.88 -9.38
C SER A 17 -6.79 19.86 -8.54
N LYS A 18 -7.28 20.19 -7.34
CA LYS A 18 -6.69 21.24 -6.49
C LYS A 18 -6.53 20.77 -5.04
N ASN A 19 -5.38 21.11 -4.43
CA ASN A 19 -5.20 21.02 -2.99
C ASN A 19 -6.04 22.10 -2.31
N LEU A 20 -6.99 21.71 -1.47
CA LEU A 20 -7.81 22.60 -0.66
C LEU A 20 -7.17 22.90 0.69
N TYR A 21 -6.44 21.94 1.24
CA TYR A 21 -5.75 22.06 2.51
C TYR A 21 -4.48 21.23 2.50
N GLU A 22 -3.42 21.80 3.05
CA GLU A 22 -2.14 21.11 3.23
C GLU A 22 -1.47 21.59 4.51
N LYS A 23 -1.10 20.67 5.37
CA LYS A 23 -0.32 20.93 6.58
C LYS A 23 0.66 19.81 6.82
N SER A 24 1.83 20.18 7.33
CA SER A 24 2.84 19.22 7.77
C SER A 24 3.53 19.69 9.03
N ILE A 25 3.98 18.73 9.84
CA ILE A 25 4.81 18.96 11.02
C ILE A 25 6.06 18.10 10.90
N LYS A 26 7.22 18.69 11.19
CA LYS A 26 8.48 17.94 11.27
C LYS A 26 8.54 17.14 12.59
N ILE A 27 9.09 15.95 12.51
CA ILE A 27 9.26 15.05 13.66
C ILE A 27 10.75 14.83 13.86
N GLU A 28 11.19 14.92 15.12
CA GLU A 28 12.52 14.44 15.46
C GLU A 28 12.52 12.92 15.49
N TYR A 29 13.48 12.33 14.79
CA TYR A 29 13.60 10.88 14.66
C TYR A 29 13.94 10.25 16.02
N GLN A 30 13.01 9.53 16.61
CA GLN A 30 13.21 8.79 17.87
C GLN A 30 13.07 7.28 17.62
N ASN A 31 14.18 6.56 17.62
CA ASN A 31 14.26 5.10 17.72
C ASN A 31 13.30 4.28 16.82
N ASN A 32 13.05 4.69 15.58
CA ASN A 32 12.15 4.00 14.65
C ASN A 32 10.69 3.79 15.15
N LEU A 33 10.24 4.58 16.13
CA LEU A 33 8.86 4.55 16.61
C LEU A 33 8.11 5.80 16.15
N ILE A 34 6.84 5.61 15.76
CA ILE A 34 5.96 6.75 15.50
C ILE A 34 5.66 7.41 16.85
N ASN A 35 5.86 8.72 16.95
CA ASN A 35 5.38 9.48 18.09
C ASN A 35 3.86 9.64 17.98
N LEU A 36 3.13 8.74 18.66
CA LEU A 36 1.67 8.67 18.59
C LEU A 36 0.99 9.85 19.29
N ASP A 37 1.61 10.42 20.31
CA ASP A 37 1.08 11.58 21.03
C ASP A 37 1.14 12.80 20.10
N LEU A 38 2.29 13.03 19.47
CA LEU A 38 2.44 14.10 18.49
C LEU A 38 1.54 13.90 17.26
N LEU A 39 1.31 12.66 16.83
CA LEU A 39 0.35 12.36 15.77
C LEU A 39 -1.07 12.71 16.20
N SER A 40 -1.45 12.37 17.46
CA SER A 40 -2.77 12.69 18.01
C SER A 40 -2.99 14.21 18.07
N GLU A 41 -2.03 14.97 18.61
CA GLU A 41 -2.06 16.45 18.67
C GLU A 41 -2.18 17.05 17.25
N PHE A 42 -1.36 16.57 16.31
CA PHE A 42 -1.40 17.05 14.92
C PHE A 42 -2.75 16.77 14.25
N LEU A 43 -3.38 15.65 14.53
CA LEU A 43 -4.72 15.32 14.00
C LEU A 43 -5.79 16.19 14.66
N GLU A 44 -5.74 16.41 15.97
CA GLU A 44 -6.66 17.25 16.72
C GLU A 44 -6.70 18.66 16.18
N ASP A 45 -5.54 19.26 15.93
CA ASP A 45 -5.40 20.62 15.41
C ASP A 45 -5.97 20.79 13.98
N ASN A 46 -5.98 19.70 13.19
CA ASN A 46 -6.28 19.81 11.75
C ASN A 46 -7.63 19.23 11.35
N ILE A 47 -8.15 18.20 12.04
CA ILE A 47 -9.41 17.53 11.67
C ILE A 47 -10.56 18.54 11.70
N PHE A 48 -10.73 19.27 12.78
CA PHE A 48 -11.81 20.25 12.92
C PHE A 48 -11.77 21.34 11.84
N VAL A 49 -10.57 21.81 11.49
CA VAL A 49 -10.38 22.83 10.43
C VAL A 49 -10.86 22.28 9.07
N ILE A 50 -10.49 21.04 8.76
CA ILE A 50 -10.88 20.39 7.50
C ILE A 50 -12.39 20.14 7.48
N GLU A 51 -12.97 19.59 8.54
CA GLU A 51 -14.41 19.32 8.65
C GLU A 51 -15.24 20.59 8.51
N LYS A 52 -14.80 21.70 9.12
CA LYS A 52 -15.43 23.00 8.95
C LYS A 52 -15.34 23.50 7.50
N MET A 53 -14.23 23.22 6.82
CA MET A 53 -14.01 23.63 5.42
C MET A 53 -14.91 22.86 4.46
N ILE A 54 -15.08 21.52 4.68
CA ILE A 54 -15.88 20.66 3.80
C ILE A 54 -17.36 20.59 4.19
N GLY A 55 -17.70 21.03 5.41
CA GLY A 55 -19.07 21.03 5.92
C GLY A 55 -19.58 19.66 6.39
N GLU A 56 -18.70 18.67 6.53
CA GLU A 56 -19.05 17.32 6.97
C GLU A 56 -17.92 16.65 7.76
N PHE A 57 -18.23 15.58 8.51
CA PHE A 57 -17.24 14.81 9.25
C PHE A 57 -16.38 13.95 8.34
N ILE A 58 -15.07 13.90 8.60
CA ILE A 58 -14.14 13.01 7.92
C ILE A 58 -14.39 11.58 8.39
N LYS A 59 -14.83 10.70 7.50
CA LYS A 59 -15.08 9.28 7.81
C LYS A 59 -13.94 8.38 7.37
N ASN A 60 -13.30 8.72 6.28
CA ASN A 60 -12.34 7.86 5.60
C ASN A 60 -11.14 8.65 5.08
N ILE A 61 -9.97 8.01 5.13
CA ILE A 61 -8.72 8.56 4.59
C ILE A 61 -7.94 7.50 3.82
N TYR A 62 -7.04 7.94 2.94
CA TYR A 62 -5.93 7.16 2.43
C TYR A 62 -4.70 7.45 3.29
N LEU A 63 -4.01 6.40 3.75
CA LEU A 63 -2.79 6.56 4.52
C LEU A 63 -1.57 6.31 3.62
N ILE A 64 -0.78 7.36 3.39
CA ILE A 64 0.48 7.26 2.65
C ILE A 64 1.62 7.09 3.65
N ILE A 65 2.41 6.03 3.48
CA ILE A 65 3.59 5.74 4.29
C ILE A 65 4.84 5.96 3.42
N ASN A 66 5.71 6.87 3.87
CA ASN A 66 6.93 7.22 3.14
C ASN A 66 8.16 6.71 3.91
N ASN A 67 8.88 5.75 3.35
CA ASN A 67 10.18 5.26 3.89
C ASN A 67 10.18 4.91 5.39
N TYR A 68 9.03 4.52 5.95
CA TYR A 68 8.90 4.15 7.35
C TYR A 68 8.63 2.67 7.48
N LYS A 69 9.68 1.89 7.80
CA LYS A 69 9.59 0.43 8.00
C LYS A 69 8.90 -0.34 6.86
N VAL A 70 9.00 0.20 5.65
CA VAL A 70 8.47 -0.48 4.46
C VAL A 70 9.41 -1.61 4.08
N GLU A 71 8.86 -2.82 3.94
CA GLU A 71 9.58 -4.01 3.51
C GLU A 71 9.18 -4.39 2.09
N ASN A 72 10.19 -4.68 1.27
CA ASN A 72 10.01 -5.16 -0.09
C ASN A 72 10.36 -6.65 -0.17
N VAL A 73 9.38 -7.50 -0.45
CA VAL A 73 9.55 -8.94 -0.54
C VAL A 73 9.27 -9.38 -1.97
N TYR A 74 10.18 -10.18 -2.54
CA TYR A 74 10.04 -10.71 -3.89
C TYR A 74 9.73 -12.21 -3.82
N ILE A 75 8.64 -12.62 -4.47
CA ILE A 75 8.19 -14.02 -4.53
C ILE A 75 8.10 -14.45 -5.99
N GLY A 76 8.84 -15.49 -6.34
CA GLY A 76 8.77 -16.15 -7.63
C GLY A 76 7.96 -17.43 -7.54
N ILE A 77 6.92 -17.59 -8.35
CA ILE A 77 6.13 -18.81 -8.45
C ILE A 77 6.24 -19.39 -9.85
N LYS A 78 6.63 -20.66 -9.91
CA LYS A 78 6.66 -21.42 -11.16
C LYS A 78 5.62 -22.54 -11.11
N LYS A 79 4.70 -22.52 -12.10
CA LYS A 79 3.63 -23.53 -12.24
C LYS A 79 3.68 -24.24 -13.58
N LYS A 80 3.44 -25.56 -13.56
CA LYS A 80 3.15 -26.31 -14.76
C LYS A 80 1.72 -26.04 -15.21
N ASN A 81 1.55 -25.86 -16.51
CA ASN A 81 0.25 -25.72 -17.15
C ASN A 81 -0.01 -26.94 -18.03
N TYR A 82 -0.93 -27.80 -17.63
CA TYR A 82 -1.28 -29.01 -18.36
C TYR A 82 -2.27 -28.78 -19.52
N GLU A 83 -2.93 -27.60 -19.52
CA GLU A 83 -3.94 -27.24 -20.52
C GLU A 83 -3.34 -26.55 -21.74
N ARG A 84 -2.03 -26.32 -21.76
CA ARG A 84 -1.27 -25.58 -22.77
C ARG A 84 -1.68 -24.10 -22.93
N THR A 85 -2.89 -23.72 -22.55
CA THR A 85 -3.37 -22.33 -22.56
C THR A 85 -3.23 -21.73 -21.16
N ILE A 86 -2.46 -20.65 -21.05
CA ILE A 86 -2.32 -19.89 -19.82
C ILE A 86 -3.38 -18.79 -19.86
N SER A 87 -4.51 -19.04 -19.21
CA SER A 87 -5.62 -18.11 -19.11
C SER A 87 -5.40 -17.07 -18.01
N LYS A 88 -6.17 -15.98 -18.04
CA LYS A 88 -6.20 -15.01 -16.95
C LYS A 88 -6.53 -15.67 -15.59
N ASN A 89 -7.47 -16.59 -15.56
CA ASN A 89 -7.82 -17.33 -14.35
C ASN A 89 -6.65 -18.17 -13.80
N PHE A 90 -5.81 -18.74 -14.66
CA PHE A 90 -4.61 -19.46 -14.22
C PHE A 90 -3.58 -18.48 -13.60
N LEU A 91 -3.42 -17.29 -14.19
CA LEU A 91 -2.59 -16.22 -13.62
C LEU A 91 -3.14 -15.77 -12.26
N ASP A 92 -4.44 -15.46 -12.16
CA ASP A 92 -5.06 -14.99 -10.92
C ASP A 92 -4.88 -16.01 -9.77
N LYS A 93 -5.06 -17.30 -10.05
CA LYS A 93 -4.77 -18.38 -9.07
C LYS A 93 -3.30 -18.42 -8.64
N THR A 94 -2.38 -18.17 -9.57
CA THR A 94 -0.94 -18.10 -9.26
C THR A 94 -0.62 -16.90 -8.38
N LEU A 95 -1.28 -15.76 -8.59
CA LEU A 95 -1.12 -14.57 -7.77
C LEU A 95 -1.72 -14.74 -6.37
N VAL A 96 -2.85 -15.45 -6.24
CA VAL A 96 -3.43 -15.80 -4.93
C VAL A 96 -2.43 -16.64 -4.12
N GLU A 97 -1.80 -17.64 -4.74
CA GLU A 97 -0.79 -18.47 -4.09
C GLU A 97 0.45 -17.66 -3.68
N ALA A 98 0.90 -16.69 -4.51
CA ALA A 98 1.96 -15.78 -4.13
C ALA A 98 1.61 -14.99 -2.86
N LYS A 99 0.36 -14.54 -2.77
CA LYS A 99 -0.15 -13.81 -1.60
C LYS A 99 -0.25 -14.70 -0.36
N GLU A 100 -0.66 -15.96 -0.52
CA GLU A 100 -0.69 -16.94 0.56
C GLU A 100 0.72 -17.20 1.10
N LEU A 101 1.70 -17.45 0.22
CA LEU A 101 3.11 -17.63 0.61
C LEU A 101 3.67 -16.39 1.34
N PHE A 102 3.29 -15.19 0.91
CA PHE A 102 3.65 -13.98 1.65
C PHE A 102 3.05 -14.02 3.07
N HIS A 103 1.76 -14.32 3.22
CA HIS A 103 1.10 -14.33 4.51
C HIS A 103 1.64 -15.41 5.46
N GLU A 104 2.02 -16.58 4.94
CA GLU A 104 2.63 -17.66 5.73
C GLU A 104 3.98 -17.26 6.32
N ASN A 105 4.82 -16.56 5.54
CA ASN A 105 6.18 -16.22 5.94
C ASN A 105 6.31 -14.84 6.59
N TYR A 106 5.39 -13.91 6.33
CA TYR A 106 5.39 -12.52 6.80
C TYR A 106 4.11 -12.18 7.57
N GLN A 107 3.74 -13.02 8.54
CA GLN A 107 2.48 -12.92 9.31
C GLN A 107 2.30 -11.58 10.02
N ASN A 108 3.41 -10.95 10.43
CA ASN A 108 3.41 -9.66 11.15
C ASN A 108 3.40 -8.44 10.22
N TYR A 109 3.23 -8.64 8.92
CA TYR A 109 3.20 -7.58 7.92
C TYR A 109 1.83 -7.48 7.25
N LYS A 110 1.47 -6.25 6.87
CA LYS A 110 0.31 -5.93 6.03
C LYS A 110 0.80 -5.53 4.65
N ILE A 111 0.28 -6.17 3.62
CA ILE A 111 0.56 -5.81 2.22
C ILE A 111 -0.11 -4.46 1.93
N MET A 112 0.66 -3.52 1.39
CA MET A 112 0.18 -2.27 0.81
C MET A 112 -0.02 -2.43 -0.70
N HIS A 113 1.00 -2.95 -1.39
CA HIS A 113 0.95 -3.20 -2.83
C HIS A 113 1.48 -4.58 -3.18
N MET A 114 0.89 -5.18 -4.22
CA MET A 114 1.42 -6.34 -4.90
C MET A 114 1.61 -5.99 -6.38
N ILE A 115 2.86 -6.03 -6.82
CA ILE A 115 3.28 -5.62 -8.16
C ILE A 115 3.82 -6.83 -8.89
N ILE A 116 3.38 -7.06 -10.10
CA ILE A 116 3.95 -8.12 -10.92
C ILE A 116 5.11 -7.51 -11.71
N ASN A 117 6.31 -7.96 -11.40
CA ASN A 117 7.51 -7.45 -12.03
C ASN A 117 7.79 -8.12 -13.37
N LYS A 118 7.58 -9.44 -13.44
CA LYS A 118 7.93 -10.21 -14.63
C LYS A 118 7.04 -11.44 -14.80
N TYR A 119 6.81 -11.77 -16.06
CA TYR A 119 6.24 -13.04 -16.50
C TYR A 119 7.23 -13.81 -17.34
N TYR A 120 7.28 -15.12 -17.15
CA TYR A 120 8.02 -16.04 -18.01
C TYR A 120 7.11 -17.19 -18.42
N ILE A 121 7.07 -17.46 -19.71
CA ILE A 121 6.37 -18.62 -20.28
C ILE A 121 7.40 -19.50 -20.94
N ASN A 122 7.47 -20.78 -20.52
CA ASN A 122 8.50 -21.73 -20.96
C ASN A 122 9.92 -21.15 -20.82
N ASN A 123 10.20 -20.42 -19.71
CA ASN A 123 11.43 -19.70 -19.39
C ASN A 123 11.76 -18.53 -20.34
N LYS A 124 10.83 -18.08 -21.20
CA LYS A 124 10.97 -16.88 -22.02
C LYS A 124 10.25 -15.71 -21.37
N TYR A 125 10.92 -14.59 -21.26
CA TYR A 125 10.34 -13.35 -20.73
C TYR A 125 9.21 -12.84 -21.63
N VAL A 126 8.12 -12.38 -21.01
CA VAL A 126 6.94 -11.81 -21.65
C VAL A 126 6.68 -10.42 -21.05
N LEU A 127 6.55 -9.43 -21.89
CA LEU A 127 6.40 -8.01 -21.48
C LEU A 127 5.06 -7.73 -20.78
N SER A 128 3.98 -8.32 -21.32
CA SER A 128 2.63 -8.15 -20.78
C SER A 128 1.85 -9.45 -20.90
N PHE A 129 0.86 -9.61 -20.03
CA PHE A 129 -0.05 -10.75 -20.09
C PHE A 129 -1.30 -10.34 -20.89
N GLU A 130 -1.24 -10.56 -22.19
CA GLU A 130 -2.31 -10.24 -23.13
C GLU A 130 -3.12 -11.49 -23.50
N GLY A 131 -4.23 -11.69 -22.79
CA GLY A 131 -5.17 -12.74 -23.14
C GLY A 131 -4.67 -14.16 -22.85
N ASN A 132 -4.98 -15.10 -23.73
CA ASN A 132 -4.61 -16.50 -23.61
C ASN A 132 -3.25 -16.76 -24.25
N LEU A 133 -2.24 -16.99 -23.46
CA LEU A 133 -0.90 -17.36 -23.92
C LEU A 133 -0.76 -18.88 -23.95
N THR A 134 0.11 -19.41 -24.81
CA THR A 134 0.36 -20.84 -24.90
C THR A 134 1.69 -21.21 -24.25
N GLY A 135 1.68 -22.18 -23.37
CA GLY A 135 2.89 -22.65 -22.71
C GLY A 135 2.64 -23.73 -21.66
N ASP A 136 3.67 -24.52 -21.43
CA ASP A 136 3.63 -25.63 -20.46
C ASP A 136 4.01 -25.16 -19.03
N ASN A 137 4.63 -23.98 -18.91
CA ASN A 137 5.06 -23.43 -17.63
C ASN A 137 4.83 -21.93 -17.61
N LEU A 138 4.28 -21.45 -16.51
CA LEU A 138 4.23 -20.02 -16.13
C LEU A 138 5.13 -19.79 -14.92
N CYS A 139 5.99 -18.79 -14.99
CA CYS A 139 6.65 -18.22 -13.81
C CYS A 139 6.28 -16.77 -13.67
N VAL A 140 5.89 -16.36 -12.47
CA VAL A 140 5.54 -14.97 -12.12
C VAL A 140 6.47 -14.52 -11.01
N GLU A 141 7.10 -13.38 -11.18
CA GLU A 141 7.83 -12.69 -10.13
C GLU A 141 6.98 -11.52 -9.63
N ALA A 142 6.52 -11.63 -8.38
CA ALA A 142 5.72 -10.61 -7.71
C ALA A 142 6.54 -9.92 -6.61
N GLN A 143 6.43 -8.60 -6.52
CA GLN A 143 6.94 -7.79 -5.43
C GLN A 143 5.80 -7.42 -4.50
N PHE A 144 5.99 -7.63 -3.22
CA PHE A 144 5.09 -7.20 -2.16
C PHE A 144 5.73 -6.04 -1.41
N ILE A 145 5.06 -4.90 -1.41
CA ILE A 145 5.42 -3.74 -0.58
C ILE A 145 4.53 -3.82 0.66
N SER A 146 5.14 -3.87 1.83
CA SER A 146 4.44 -4.17 3.07
C SER A 146 4.94 -3.35 4.25
N VAL A 147 4.13 -3.26 5.30
CA VAL A 147 4.40 -2.52 6.52
C VAL A 147 4.08 -3.40 7.74
N PRO A 148 4.80 -3.26 8.88
CA PRO A 148 4.48 -4.01 10.09
C PRO A 148 3.05 -3.78 10.58
N LYS A 149 2.32 -4.84 10.89
CA LYS A 149 0.95 -4.74 11.44
C LYS A 149 0.90 -3.91 12.70
N LEU A 150 1.90 -4.02 13.58
CA LEU A 150 1.97 -3.19 14.79
C LEU A 150 1.91 -1.69 14.48
N THR A 151 2.63 -1.23 13.45
CA THR A 151 2.59 0.17 13.01
C THR A 151 1.18 0.57 12.55
N VAL A 152 0.54 -0.29 11.76
CA VAL A 152 -0.84 -0.11 11.29
C VAL A 152 -1.81 -0.01 12.45
N ASP A 153 -1.72 -0.93 13.41
CA ASP A 153 -2.61 -1.00 14.57
C ASP A 153 -2.45 0.22 15.49
N GLN A 154 -1.22 0.71 15.65
CA GLN A 154 -0.94 1.92 16.42
C GLN A 154 -1.58 3.17 15.78
N ILE A 155 -1.45 3.32 14.45
CA ILE A 155 -2.06 4.44 13.73
C ILE A 155 -3.59 4.34 13.76
N ASN A 156 -4.14 3.15 13.56
CA ASN A 156 -5.59 2.92 13.63
C ASN A 156 -6.16 3.34 14.99
N LYS A 157 -5.50 2.96 16.11
CA LYS A 157 -5.93 3.36 17.46
C LYS A 157 -6.01 4.88 17.65
N VAL A 158 -5.10 5.63 17.03
CA VAL A 158 -5.16 7.10 17.08
C VAL A 158 -6.34 7.61 16.26
N LEU A 159 -6.55 7.10 15.05
CA LEU A 159 -7.64 7.52 14.16
C LEU A 159 -9.03 7.12 14.66
N GLU A 160 -9.14 5.98 15.38
CA GLU A 160 -10.39 5.52 15.99
C GLU A 160 -10.96 6.54 17.00
N LYS A 161 -10.12 7.32 17.68
CA LYS A 161 -10.57 8.40 18.58
C LYS A 161 -11.42 9.45 17.84
N TYR A 162 -11.18 9.61 16.53
CA TYR A 162 -11.88 10.56 15.66
C TYR A 162 -12.91 9.88 14.75
N HIS A 163 -13.17 8.57 14.95
CA HIS A 163 -14.06 7.77 14.10
C HIS A 163 -13.66 7.72 12.63
N ILE A 164 -12.36 7.90 12.33
CA ILE A 164 -11.80 7.89 10.99
C ILE A 164 -11.27 6.50 10.66
N LYS A 165 -11.64 5.98 9.47
CA LYS A 165 -11.16 4.70 8.94
C LYS A 165 -10.14 4.91 7.82
N ILE A 166 -9.12 4.06 7.77
CA ILE A 166 -8.18 4.00 6.65
C ILE A 166 -8.80 3.10 5.57
N LEU A 167 -9.05 3.65 4.39
CA LEU A 167 -9.52 2.90 3.23
C LEU A 167 -8.41 2.04 2.66
N GLU A 168 -7.26 2.64 2.39
CA GLU A 168 -6.11 1.98 1.82
C GLU A 168 -4.81 2.50 2.43
N TYR A 169 -3.82 1.61 2.48
CA TYR A 169 -2.45 1.92 2.87
C TYR A 169 -1.62 1.97 1.60
N LEU A 170 -0.94 3.07 1.38
CA LEU A 170 -0.23 3.36 0.15
C LEU A 170 1.25 3.64 0.46
N ASP A 171 2.13 3.07 -0.33
CA ASP A 171 3.56 3.40 -0.28
C ASP A 171 3.84 4.67 -1.08
N GLY A 172 4.49 5.65 -0.46
CA GLY A 172 4.73 6.93 -1.09
C GLY A 172 5.78 6.87 -2.21
N ASP A 173 6.76 5.96 -2.14
CA ASP A 173 7.74 5.79 -3.21
C ASP A 173 7.08 5.13 -4.43
N TYR A 174 6.21 4.14 -4.19
CA TYR A 174 5.41 3.54 -5.25
C TYR A 174 4.54 4.58 -5.95
N LEU A 175 3.83 5.41 -5.19
CA LEU A 175 2.97 6.46 -5.78
C LEU A 175 3.77 7.46 -6.64
N ARG A 176 4.94 7.90 -6.18
CA ARG A 176 5.79 8.85 -6.95
C ARG A 176 6.26 8.31 -8.31
N ASN A 177 6.30 7.00 -8.48
CA ASN A 177 6.68 6.39 -9.75
C ASN A 177 5.51 6.31 -10.75
N PHE A 178 4.28 6.60 -10.34
CA PHE A 178 3.08 6.54 -11.18
C PHE A 178 2.43 7.91 -11.43
N PHE A 179 2.86 8.93 -10.71
CA PHE A 179 2.39 10.32 -10.82
C PHE A 179 3.58 11.29 -10.92
#